data_514841375e1e0c363b16088282b65105
#
_entry.id   514841375e1e0c363b16088282b65105
#
_cell.length_a   1.000
_cell.length_b   1.000
_cell.length_c   1.000
_cell.angle_alpha   90.00
_cell.angle_beta   90.00
_cell.angle_gamma   90.00
#
_symmetry.space_group_name_H-M   'P 1'
#
loop_
_entity.id
_entity.type
_entity.pdbx_description
1 polymer ?
#
loop_
_entity_poly.entity_id
_entity_poly.type
_entity_poly.pdbx_seq_one_letter_code
_entity_poly.pdbx_strand_id
1 'polypeptide(L)'
;MNNKNNVGVIVDAGHGGSDPGALGNGLLEKDLNLRAAQYMYKRLQELGIPVVIIRDTDETLPKAPRIERALKAFNNSPNTILISNHINSGGGEGQSVTNKCITIKA
;
A
#
# COMPACT_ATOMS: atom_id res chain seq x y z
N MET A 1 12.73 21.18 -17.65
CA MET A 1 12.86 19.76 -17.39
C MET A 1 11.63 19.01 -17.86
N ASN A 2 11.85 18.01 -18.61
CA ASN A 2 10.75 17.22 -19.13
C ASN A 2 10.31 16.19 -18.08
N ASN A 3 9.06 16.26 -17.67
CA ASN A 3 8.54 15.41 -16.63
C ASN A 3 7.68 14.26 -17.14
N LYS A 4 7.59 14.11 -18.45
CA LYS A 4 6.71 13.07 -18.97
C LYS A 4 7.14 11.66 -18.59
N ASN A 5 8.41 11.49 -18.25
CA ASN A 5 8.92 10.19 -17.82
C ASN A 5 8.94 10.03 -16.30
N ASN A 6 8.52 11.06 -15.58
CA ASN A 6 8.47 10.96 -14.13
C ASN A 6 7.34 10.02 -13.75
N VAL A 7 7.66 9.09 -12.88
CA VAL A 7 6.70 8.13 -12.38
C VAL A 7 6.51 8.40 -10.91
N GLY A 8 5.26 8.54 -10.52
CA GLY A 8 4.93 8.63 -9.11
C GLY A 8 4.49 7.28 -8.61
N VAL A 9 4.85 6.96 -7.38
CA VAL A 9 4.47 5.71 -6.74
C VAL A 9 3.52 6.02 -5.60
N ILE A 10 2.42 5.29 -5.56
CA ILE A 10 1.45 5.40 -4.48
C ILE A 10 1.53 4.10 -3.71
N VAL A 11 1.83 4.20 -2.42
CA VAL A 11 1.96 3.02 -1.58
C VAL A 11 0.75 2.92 -0.67
N ASP A 12 0.09 1.78 -0.70
CA ASP A 12 -1.11 1.52 0.07
C ASP A 12 -0.90 0.36 1.03
N ALA A 13 -1.09 0.63 2.32
CA ALA A 13 -1.09 -0.41 3.33
C ALA A 13 -2.52 -0.92 3.47
N GLY A 14 -2.76 -2.16 3.11
CA GLY A 14 -4.11 -2.73 3.18
C GLY A 14 -4.64 -2.80 4.60
N HIS A 15 -5.96 -2.72 4.71
CA HIS A 15 -6.67 -2.76 5.98
C HIS A 15 -6.33 -1.56 6.87
N GLY A 16 -6.52 -1.67 8.18
CA GLY A 16 -6.20 -0.59 9.11
C GLY A 16 -7.30 -0.34 10.12
N GLY A 17 -6.93 0.13 11.29
CA GLY A 17 -7.88 0.50 12.35
C GLY A 17 -8.75 -0.66 12.76
N SER A 18 -10.06 -0.51 12.59
CA SER A 18 -11.02 -1.54 12.98
C SER A 18 -11.02 -2.75 12.05
N ASP A 19 -10.34 -2.66 10.92
CA ASP A 19 -10.20 -3.78 9.98
C ASP A 19 -8.80 -4.35 10.11
N PRO A 20 -8.60 -5.42 10.87
CA PRO A 20 -7.26 -5.97 11.07
C PRO A 20 -6.73 -6.78 9.90
N GLY A 21 -7.59 -7.15 8.96
CA GLY A 21 -7.20 -8.10 7.93
C GLY A 21 -7.04 -9.49 8.51
N ALA A 22 -6.12 -10.24 7.96
CA ALA A 22 -5.86 -11.61 8.42
C ALA A 22 -5.17 -11.60 9.77
N LEU A 23 -5.47 -12.63 10.56
CA LEU A 23 -4.87 -12.84 11.89
C LEU A 23 -4.11 -14.15 11.87
N GLY A 24 -2.95 -14.17 12.50
CA GLY A 24 -2.20 -15.41 12.61
C GLY A 24 -1.00 -15.23 13.51
N ASN A 25 -0.75 -16.21 14.37
CA ASN A 25 0.42 -16.23 15.23
C ASN A 25 0.62 -14.95 16.04
N GLY A 26 -0.47 -14.34 16.49
CA GLY A 26 -0.40 -13.11 17.25
C GLY A 26 -0.12 -11.87 16.40
N LEU A 27 -0.12 -12.01 15.08
CA LEU A 27 0.15 -10.90 14.19
C LEU A 27 -1.11 -10.45 13.49
N LEU A 28 -1.19 -9.15 13.22
CA LEU A 28 -2.30 -8.56 12.49
C LEU A 28 -1.79 -8.12 11.12
N GLU A 29 -2.53 -8.48 10.08
CA GLU A 29 -2.14 -8.10 8.73
C GLU A 29 -1.98 -6.59 8.59
N LYS A 30 -2.88 -5.82 9.18
CA LYS A 30 -2.84 -4.35 9.04
C LYS A 30 -1.51 -3.76 9.53
N ASP A 31 -0.94 -4.36 10.57
CA ASP A 31 0.33 -3.87 11.13
C ASP A 31 1.50 -4.20 10.23
N LEU A 32 1.49 -5.40 9.68
CA LEU A 32 2.54 -5.83 8.76
C LEU A 32 2.48 -5.04 7.47
N ASN A 33 1.27 -4.81 6.97
CA ASN A 33 1.07 -4.01 5.77
C ASN A 33 1.57 -2.58 5.97
N LEU A 34 1.30 -2.02 7.15
CA LEU A 34 1.73 -0.66 7.45
C LEU A 34 3.26 -0.57 7.49
N ARG A 35 3.91 -1.54 8.14
CA ARG A 35 5.37 -1.54 8.19
C ARG A 35 5.98 -1.66 6.80
N ALA A 36 5.43 -2.55 5.97
CA ALA A 36 5.93 -2.72 4.62
C ALA A 36 5.76 -1.43 3.82
N ALA A 37 4.60 -0.80 3.94
CA ALA A 37 4.33 0.44 3.21
C ALA A 37 5.25 1.57 3.67
N GLN A 38 5.46 1.68 4.98
CA GLN A 38 6.35 2.72 5.51
C GLN A 38 7.79 2.51 5.04
N TYR A 39 8.23 1.25 5.00
CA TYR A 39 9.56 0.95 4.51
C TYR A 39 9.71 1.33 3.04
N MET A 40 8.73 0.96 2.23
CA MET A 40 8.75 1.29 0.81
C MET A 40 8.74 2.80 0.59
N TYR A 41 7.90 3.50 1.35
CA TYR A 41 7.80 4.94 1.26
C TYR A 41 9.16 5.59 1.54
N LYS A 42 9.81 5.18 2.62
CA LYS A 42 11.10 5.74 3.00
C LYS A 42 12.16 5.43 1.94
N ARG A 43 12.21 4.19 1.47
CA ARG A 43 13.22 3.82 0.46
C ARG A 43 13.03 4.58 -0.83
N LEU A 44 11.79 4.73 -1.28
CA LEU A 44 11.54 5.48 -2.51
C LEU A 44 11.92 6.94 -2.36
N GLN A 45 11.66 7.53 -1.17
CA GLN A 45 12.11 8.89 -0.93
C GLN A 45 13.63 9.00 -1.00
N GLU A 46 14.33 8.05 -0.40
CA GLU A 46 15.80 8.04 -0.41
C GLU A 46 16.35 7.93 -1.83
N LEU A 47 15.61 7.24 -2.68
CA LEU A 47 16.01 7.07 -4.09
C LEU A 47 15.59 8.23 -4.97
N GLY A 48 14.94 9.24 -4.39
CA GLY A 48 14.50 10.39 -5.16
C GLY A 48 13.27 10.16 -6.02
N ILE A 49 12.52 9.11 -5.74
CA ILE A 49 11.31 8.78 -6.49
C ILE A 49 10.12 9.43 -5.80
N PRO A 50 9.30 10.20 -6.53
CA PRO A 50 8.09 10.78 -5.94
C PRO A 50 7.19 9.68 -5.41
N VAL A 51 6.78 9.78 -4.15
CA VAL A 51 6.00 8.73 -3.51
C VAL A 51 4.98 9.36 -2.56
N VAL A 52 3.80 8.77 -2.55
CA VAL A 52 2.73 9.13 -1.61
C VAL A 52 2.32 7.86 -0.89
N ILE A 53 2.14 7.95 0.41
CA ILE A 53 1.61 6.83 1.19
C ILE A 53 0.16 7.15 1.56
N ILE A 54 -0.72 6.21 1.28
CA ILE A 54 -2.15 6.43 1.48
C ILE A 54 -2.52 6.40 2.95
N ARG A 55 -1.95 5.45 3.68
CA ARG A 55 -2.19 5.30 5.12
C ARG A 55 -0.85 5.17 5.81
N ASP A 56 -0.58 6.06 6.74
CA ASP A 56 0.69 6.09 7.47
C ASP A 56 0.50 5.82 8.96
N THR A 57 -0.73 5.49 9.35
CA THR A 57 -1.05 5.18 10.73
C THR A 57 -2.03 4.02 10.76
N ASP A 58 -2.37 3.58 11.96
CA ASP A 58 -3.36 2.53 12.15
C ASP A 58 -4.76 3.15 12.16
N GLU A 59 -5.13 3.75 11.04
CA GLU A 59 -6.45 4.35 10.91
C GLU A 59 -7.40 3.43 10.18
N THR A 60 -8.68 3.57 10.47
CA THR A 60 -9.72 2.89 9.73
C THR A 60 -9.90 3.61 8.40
N LEU A 61 -9.63 2.90 7.32
CA LEU A 61 -9.68 3.51 6.00
C LEU A 61 -10.48 2.61 5.06
N PRO A 62 -11.79 2.87 4.95
CA PRO A 62 -12.63 2.10 4.05
C PRO A 62 -12.24 2.26 2.59
N LYS A 63 -12.81 1.43 1.75
CA LYS A 63 -12.43 1.37 0.34
C LYS A 63 -12.61 2.70 -0.37
N ALA A 64 -13.74 3.36 -0.18
CA ALA A 64 -14.01 4.59 -0.93
C ALA A 64 -13.04 5.71 -0.61
N PRO A 65 -12.80 6.08 0.66
CA PRO A 65 -11.79 7.10 0.93
C PRO A 65 -10.39 6.66 0.55
N ARG A 66 -10.09 5.37 0.60
CA ARG A 66 -8.79 4.86 0.16
C ARG A 66 -8.58 5.14 -1.32
N ILE A 67 -9.58 4.84 -2.13
CA ILE A 67 -9.53 5.10 -3.56
C ILE A 67 -9.41 6.60 -3.82
N GLU A 68 -10.15 7.40 -3.08
CA GLU A 68 -10.08 8.85 -3.24
C GLU A 68 -8.68 9.37 -2.98
N ARG A 69 -8.03 8.90 -1.93
CA ARG A 69 -6.65 9.31 -1.64
C ARG A 69 -5.71 8.91 -2.78
N ALA A 70 -5.92 7.72 -3.33
CA ALA A 70 -5.09 7.26 -4.44
C ALA A 70 -5.29 8.14 -5.68
N LEU A 71 -6.53 8.51 -5.97
CA LEU A 71 -6.81 9.35 -7.12
C LEU A 71 -6.27 10.76 -6.97
N LYS A 72 -6.28 11.29 -5.75
CA LYS A 72 -5.76 12.63 -5.50
C LYS A 72 -4.25 12.70 -5.54
N ALA A 73 -3.61 11.59 -5.22
CA ALA A 73 -2.16 11.53 -5.28
C ALA A 73 -1.74 11.80 -6.72
N PHE A 74 -0.78 12.70 -6.90
CA PHE A 74 -0.27 13.08 -8.21
C PHE A 74 -1.36 13.52 -9.19
N ASN A 75 -2.49 14.03 -8.66
CA ASN A 75 -3.59 14.54 -9.45
C ASN A 75 -4.09 13.55 -10.51
N ASN A 76 -4.18 12.28 -10.13
CA ASN A 76 -4.65 11.23 -11.02
C ASN A 76 -3.85 11.15 -12.31
N SER A 77 -2.56 11.36 -12.22
CA SER A 77 -1.68 11.29 -13.37
C SER A 77 -1.61 9.88 -13.93
N PRO A 78 -1.62 9.70 -15.26
CA PRO A 78 -1.48 8.37 -15.84
C PRO A 78 -0.11 7.75 -15.66
N ASN A 79 0.86 8.52 -15.17
CA ASN A 79 2.22 8.03 -14.95
C ASN A 79 2.44 7.64 -13.50
N THR A 80 1.44 7.07 -12.86
CA THR A 80 1.57 6.64 -11.48
C THR A 80 1.37 5.14 -11.38
N ILE A 81 2.01 4.56 -10.36
CA ILE A 81 1.92 3.14 -10.06
C ILE A 81 1.40 3.03 -8.63
N LEU A 82 0.34 2.25 -8.47
CA LEU A 82 -0.17 1.96 -7.14
C LEU A 82 0.32 0.59 -6.70
N ILE A 83 0.95 0.55 -5.54
CA ILE A 83 1.40 -0.69 -4.94
C ILE A 83 0.63 -0.88 -3.64
N SER A 84 -0.19 -1.91 -3.60
CA SER A 84 -0.98 -2.20 -2.42
C SER A 84 -0.39 -3.42 -1.72
N ASN A 85 -0.06 -3.24 -0.46
CA ASN A 85 0.55 -4.30 0.34
C ASN A 85 -0.52 -5.06 1.10
N HIS A 86 -0.56 -6.36 0.87
CA HIS A 86 -1.49 -7.27 1.54
C HIS A 86 -0.76 -8.56 1.88
N ILE A 87 -1.27 -9.25 2.86
CA ILE A 87 -0.75 -10.57 3.21
C ILE A 87 -1.89 -11.55 3.06
N ASN A 88 -1.69 -12.54 2.19
CA ASN A 88 -2.65 -13.60 2.03
C ASN A 88 -2.31 -14.69 3.03
N SER A 89 -3.29 -15.06 3.85
CA SER A 89 -3.17 -16.32 4.57
C SER A 89 -3.97 -17.31 3.76
N GLY A 90 -3.29 -18.34 3.27
CA GLY A 90 -3.97 -19.39 2.54
C GLY A 90 -4.91 -20.11 3.47
N GLY A 91 -6.07 -20.48 2.97
CA GLY A 91 -6.98 -21.29 3.76
C GLY A 91 -6.52 -22.72 3.81
N GLY A 92 -6.78 -23.38 4.91
CA GLY A 92 -6.52 -24.79 5.02
C GLY A 92 -5.15 -25.11 5.54
N GLU A 93 -4.77 -26.36 5.35
CA GLU A 93 -3.51 -26.87 5.86
C GLU A 93 -2.34 -26.34 5.10
N GLY A 94 -1.21 -26.24 5.77
CA GLY A 94 -0.02 -25.77 5.11
C GLY A 94 -0.12 -24.35 4.67
N GLN A 95 -0.79 -23.55 5.44
CA GLN A 95 -0.94 -22.15 5.10
C GLN A 95 0.40 -21.48 4.92
N SER A 96 0.51 -20.73 3.87
CA SER A 96 1.65 -19.85 3.68
C SER A 96 1.18 -18.43 3.80
N VAL A 97 2.03 -17.59 4.38
CA VAL A 97 1.77 -16.17 4.42
C VAL A 97 2.56 -15.58 3.28
N THR A 98 1.84 -15.00 2.34
CA THR A 98 2.46 -14.45 1.15
C THR A 98 2.19 -12.96 1.10
N ASN A 99 3.24 -12.21 0.94
CA ASN A 99 3.08 -10.78 0.73
C ASN A 99 2.63 -10.58 -0.71
N LYS A 100 1.43 -10.07 -0.86
CA LYS A 100 0.86 -9.85 -2.17
C LYS A 100 0.95 -8.38 -2.51
N CYS A 101 1.60 -8.10 -3.60
CA CYS A 101 1.73 -6.74 -4.08
C CYS A 101 0.96 -6.61 -5.39
N ILE A 102 -0.02 -5.72 -5.40
CA ILE A 102 -0.82 -5.48 -6.59
C ILE A 102 -0.39 -4.15 -7.15
N THR A 103 -0.01 -4.16 -8.41
CA THR A 103 0.38 -2.94 -9.10
C THR A 103 -0.72 -2.58 -10.07
N ILE A 104 -1.25 -1.39 -9.91
CA ILE A 104 -2.27 -0.88 -10.79
C ILE A 104 -1.69 0.35 -11.47
N LYS A 105 -1.74 0.31 -12.79
CA LYS A 105 -1.26 1.41 -13.58
C LYS A 105 -2.43 2.26 -14.00
N ALA A 106 -2.42 3.50 -13.62
CA ALA A 106 -3.49 4.41 -13.94
C ALA A 106 -3.35 5.00 -15.34
#